data_838fab51c69c25a06a14363e2a21de47
#
_entry.id   838fab51c69c25a06a14363e2a21de47
#
_cell.length_a   1.000
_cell.length_b   1.000
_cell.length_c   1.000
_cell.angle_alpha   90.00
_cell.angle_beta   90.00
_cell.angle_gamma   90.00
#
_symmetry.space_group_name_H-M   'P 1'
#
loop_
_entity.id
_entity.type
_entity.pdbx_description
1 polymer ?
#
loop_
_entity_poly.entity_id
_entity_poly.type
_entity_poly.pdbx_seq_one_letter_code
_entity_poly.pdbx_strand_id
1 'polypeptide(L)'
;MRRGDIITVIAPGDFGKPRPAVIIQGDTLNHADPGSTIVALMTSTLRDAPLLRLTIDPSPENGLKKVSQVQTNRIVTIKTERIGTTIGHLNDNQTVELNRLLALSIGLA
;
A
#
# COMPACT_ATOMS: atom_id res chain seq x y z
N MET A 1 -8.20 7.36 7.76
CA MET A 1 -7.68 6.59 6.62
C MET A 1 -7.38 7.55 5.48
N ARG A 2 -6.12 7.68 5.12
CA ARG A 2 -5.64 8.66 4.16
C ARG A 2 -4.71 8.00 3.14
N ARG A 3 -4.66 8.55 1.94
CA ARG A 3 -3.73 8.07 0.91
C ARG A 3 -2.30 8.12 1.45
N GLY A 4 -1.53 7.05 1.25
CA GLY A 4 -0.18 6.91 1.78
C GLY A 4 -0.10 6.25 3.14
N ASP A 5 -1.21 6.06 3.84
CA ASP A 5 -1.22 5.29 5.08
C ASP A 5 -0.87 3.83 4.79
N ILE A 6 -0.12 3.23 5.72
CA ILE A 6 0.16 1.81 5.73
C ILE A 6 -0.78 1.16 6.73
N ILE A 7 -1.59 0.23 6.24
CA ILE A 7 -2.61 -0.46 7.00
C ILE A 7 -2.39 -1.96 6.94
N THR A 8 -2.97 -2.69 7.87
CA THR A 8 -3.06 -4.14 7.75
C THR A 8 -4.38 -4.51 7.08
N VAL A 9 -4.34 -5.46 6.16
CA VAL A 9 -5.53 -5.94 5.44
C VAL A 9 -5.51 -7.45 5.36
N ILE A 10 -6.70 -8.04 5.20
CA ILE A 10 -6.84 -9.45 4.84
C ILE A 10 -7.19 -9.46 3.36
N ALA A 11 -6.21 -9.77 2.53
CA ALA A 11 -6.38 -9.80 1.09
C ALA A 11 -6.92 -11.15 0.61
N PRO A 12 -7.62 -11.19 -0.54
CA PRO A 12 -8.02 -12.45 -1.15
C PRO A 12 -6.80 -13.34 -1.39
N GLY A 13 -6.92 -14.65 -1.04
CA GLY A 13 -5.85 -15.61 -1.21
C GLY A 13 -4.85 -15.69 -0.05
N ASP A 14 -4.96 -14.85 0.95
CA ASP A 14 -4.04 -14.84 2.09
C ASP A 14 -4.48 -15.73 3.26
N PHE A 15 -5.54 -16.52 3.08
CA PHE A 15 -6.06 -17.46 4.08
C PHE A 15 -6.33 -16.82 5.45
N GLY A 16 -6.82 -15.59 5.45
CA GLY A 16 -7.12 -14.84 6.67
C GLY A 16 -5.92 -14.21 7.35
N LYS A 17 -4.72 -14.31 6.80
CA LYS A 17 -3.53 -13.70 7.38
C LYS A 17 -3.46 -12.21 7.03
N PRO A 18 -3.33 -11.31 8.04
CA PRO A 18 -3.12 -9.91 7.77
C PRO A 18 -1.77 -9.66 7.09
N ARG A 19 -1.74 -8.69 6.19
CA ARG A 19 -0.50 -8.17 5.59
C ARG A 19 -0.55 -6.66 5.50
N PRO A 20 0.59 -5.99 5.43
CA PRO A 20 0.60 -4.55 5.19
C PRO A 20 0.21 -4.22 3.76
N ALA A 21 -0.41 -3.07 3.60
CA ALA A 21 -0.77 -2.50 2.31
C ALA A 21 -0.75 -0.98 2.41
N VAL A 22 -0.52 -0.31 1.30
CA VAL A 22 -0.54 1.16 1.23
C VAL A 22 -1.82 1.60 0.58
N ILE A 23 -2.53 2.54 1.20
CA ILE A 23 -3.71 3.16 0.60
C ILE A 23 -3.26 4.03 -0.57
N ILE A 24 -3.76 3.72 -1.76
CA ILE A 24 -3.47 4.47 -2.97
C ILE A 24 -4.67 5.21 -3.54
N GLN A 25 -5.87 4.90 -3.04
CA GLN A 25 -7.08 5.64 -3.45
C GLN A 25 -6.98 7.10 -3.00
N GLY A 26 -7.35 8.01 -3.89
CA GLY A 26 -7.34 9.44 -3.59
C GLY A 26 -8.27 9.80 -2.43
N ASP A 27 -7.86 10.78 -1.62
CA ASP A 27 -8.58 11.15 -0.39
C ASP A 27 -9.98 11.72 -0.66
N THR A 28 -10.20 12.34 -1.80
CA THR A 28 -11.55 12.79 -2.18
C THR A 28 -12.54 11.60 -2.17
N LEU A 29 -12.11 10.45 -2.68
CA LEU A 29 -12.93 9.24 -2.67
C LEU A 29 -12.96 8.59 -1.30
N ASN A 30 -11.85 8.58 -0.57
CA ASN A 30 -11.81 8.05 0.79
C ASN A 30 -12.77 8.80 1.71
N HIS A 31 -12.82 10.13 1.59
CA HIS A 31 -13.71 10.96 2.41
C HIS A 31 -15.18 10.82 2.02
N ALA A 32 -15.48 10.38 0.80
CA ALA A 32 -16.85 10.07 0.39
C ALA A 32 -17.39 8.78 1.03
N ASP A 33 -16.52 8.04 1.71
CA ASP A 33 -16.83 6.80 2.43
C ASP A 33 -17.59 5.77 1.56
N PRO A 34 -16.97 5.30 0.48
CA PRO A 34 -17.63 4.36 -0.43
C PRO A 34 -17.72 2.92 0.13
N GLY A 35 -17.28 2.69 1.38
CA GLY A 35 -17.25 1.37 2.00
C GLY A 35 -16.06 0.50 1.59
N SER A 36 -15.15 1.04 0.79
CA SER A 36 -13.95 0.35 0.32
C SER A 36 -12.86 1.34 -0.04
N THR A 37 -11.63 0.86 -0.15
CA THR A 37 -10.52 1.67 -0.66
C THR A 37 -9.59 0.82 -1.52
N ILE A 38 -8.85 1.46 -2.41
CA ILE A 38 -7.88 0.81 -3.27
C ILE A 38 -6.52 0.85 -2.57
N VAL A 39 -5.86 -0.30 -2.51
CA VAL A 39 -4.55 -0.43 -1.89
C VAL A 39 -3.56 -1.12 -2.84
N ALA A 40 -2.28 -0.89 -2.61
CA ALA A 40 -1.20 -1.70 -3.17
C ALA A 40 -0.66 -2.60 -2.05
N LEU A 41 -0.59 -3.90 -2.31
CA LEU A 41 -0.14 -4.87 -1.32
C LEU A 41 1.37 -4.75 -1.10
N MET A 42 1.80 -5.04 0.12
CA MET A 42 3.23 -5.08 0.49
C MET A 42 3.65 -6.50 0.81
N THR A 43 4.95 -6.75 0.68
CA THR A 43 5.56 -8.03 0.99
C THR A 43 6.94 -7.83 1.62
N SER A 44 7.32 -8.71 2.54
CA SER A 44 8.69 -8.79 3.05
C SER A 44 9.57 -9.76 2.26
N THR A 45 9.01 -10.45 1.28
CA THR A 45 9.78 -11.26 0.33
C THR A 45 10.32 -10.35 -0.76
N LEU A 46 11.60 -10.02 -0.67
CA LEU A 46 12.22 -9.01 -1.52
C LEU A 46 12.62 -9.58 -2.89
N ARG A 47 12.46 -8.76 -3.92
CA ARG A 47 12.93 -9.04 -5.28
C ARG A 47 13.60 -7.82 -5.87
N ASP A 48 14.59 -8.05 -6.72
CA ASP A 48 15.18 -6.98 -7.52
C ASP A 48 14.29 -6.70 -8.73
N ALA A 49 13.34 -5.80 -8.54
CA ALA A 49 12.39 -5.41 -9.57
C ALA A 49 12.05 -3.91 -9.40
N PRO A 50 13.01 -3.01 -9.72
CA PRO A 50 12.88 -1.58 -9.36
C PRO A 50 11.71 -0.86 -10.05
N LEU A 51 11.19 -1.39 -11.17
CA LEU A 51 10.02 -0.80 -11.84
C LEU A 51 8.68 -1.30 -11.30
N LEU A 52 8.69 -2.39 -10.52
CA LEU A 52 7.48 -3.00 -9.98
C LEU A 52 7.39 -2.94 -8.47
N ARG A 53 8.48 -2.57 -7.80
CA ARG A 53 8.58 -2.66 -6.35
C ARG A 53 9.23 -1.43 -5.77
N LEU A 54 8.58 -0.84 -4.79
CA LEU A 54 9.14 0.24 -3.99
C LEU A 54 9.62 -0.33 -2.67
N THR A 55 10.93 -0.29 -2.43
CA THR A 55 11.52 -0.80 -1.19
C THR A 55 11.39 0.25 -0.09
N ILE A 56 10.87 -0.18 1.06
CA ILE A 56 10.66 0.66 2.23
C ILE A 56 11.43 0.07 3.40
N ASP A 57 12.37 0.83 3.95
CA ASP A 57 13.05 0.47 5.19
C ASP A 57 12.17 0.80 6.39
N PRO A 58 12.21 -0.02 7.46
CA PRO A 58 11.46 0.29 8.68
C PRO A 58 11.85 1.64 9.26
N SER A 59 10.84 2.37 9.71
CA SER A 59 11.02 3.64 10.40
C SER A 59 9.92 3.82 11.44
N PRO A 60 10.11 4.75 12.42
CA PRO A 60 9.04 5.06 13.36
C PRO A 60 7.76 5.54 12.68
N GLU A 61 7.88 6.28 11.55
CA GLU A 61 6.72 6.82 10.85
C GLU A 61 5.92 5.75 10.12
N ASN A 62 6.58 4.73 9.55
CA ASN A 62 5.87 3.73 8.76
C ASN A 62 5.44 2.49 9.55
N GLY A 63 5.97 2.30 10.75
CA GLY A 63 5.56 1.20 11.63
C GLY A 63 5.91 -0.19 11.15
N LEU A 64 6.72 -0.34 10.09
CA LEU A 64 7.13 -1.64 9.59
C LEU A 64 8.17 -2.26 10.52
N LYS A 65 8.15 -3.59 10.63
CA LYS A 65 9.13 -4.35 11.42
C LYS A 65 10.28 -4.89 10.59
N LYS A 66 10.08 -5.02 9.29
CA LYS A 66 11.05 -5.57 8.34
C LYS A 66 11.10 -4.71 7.11
N VAL A 67 12.24 -4.72 6.41
CA VAL A 67 12.31 -4.17 5.06
C VAL A 67 11.23 -4.83 4.21
N SER A 68 10.42 -4.03 3.57
CA SER A 68 9.27 -4.49 2.79
C SER A 68 9.23 -3.78 1.45
N GLN A 69 8.49 -4.33 0.52
CA GLN A 69 8.31 -3.73 -0.79
C GLN A 69 6.83 -3.54 -1.07
N VAL A 70 6.49 -2.35 -1.57
CA VAL A 70 5.17 -2.11 -2.15
C VAL A 70 5.15 -2.74 -3.54
N GLN A 71 4.20 -3.62 -3.77
CA GLN A 71 4.00 -4.28 -5.07
C GLN A 71 3.07 -3.41 -5.91
N THR A 72 3.64 -2.52 -6.72
CA THR A 72 2.85 -1.50 -7.43
C THR A 72 1.97 -2.07 -8.54
N ASN A 73 2.15 -3.33 -8.90
CA ASN A 73 1.27 -4.04 -9.83
C ASN A 73 0.28 -5.00 -9.13
N ARG A 74 0.25 -5.01 -7.79
CA ARG A 74 -0.74 -5.78 -7.02
C ARG A 74 -1.70 -4.84 -6.31
N ILE A 75 -2.58 -4.27 -7.12
CA ILE A 75 -3.56 -3.29 -6.69
C ILE A 75 -4.89 -4.01 -6.50
N VAL A 76 -5.47 -3.87 -5.31
CA VAL A 76 -6.73 -4.52 -4.96
C VAL A 76 -7.66 -3.54 -4.26
N THR A 77 -8.96 -3.76 -4.38
CA THR A 77 -9.96 -3.03 -3.62
C THR A 77 -10.29 -3.83 -2.35
N ILE A 78 -10.19 -3.18 -1.21
CA ILE A 78 -10.46 -3.79 0.10
C ILE A 78 -11.70 -3.15 0.69
N LYS A 79 -12.64 -3.95 1.14
CA LYS A 79 -13.79 -3.46 1.91
C LYS A 79 -13.30 -2.89 3.24
N THR A 80 -13.87 -1.78 3.67
CA THR A 80 -13.48 -1.10 4.92
C THR A 80 -13.50 -2.05 6.11
N GLU A 81 -14.45 -2.98 6.18
CA GLU A 81 -14.56 -3.98 7.26
C GLU A 81 -13.38 -4.96 7.31
N ARG A 82 -12.58 -5.07 6.23
CA ARG A 82 -11.40 -5.93 6.19
C ARG A 82 -10.10 -5.20 6.47
N ILE A 83 -10.18 -3.92 6.75
CA ILE A 83 -9.04 -3.12 7.17
C ILE A 83 -8.85 -3.32 8.67
N GLY A 84 -7.63 -3.66 9.06
CA GLY A 84 -7.26 -3.81 10.47
C GLY A 84 -6.79 -2.48 11.05
N THR A 85 -5.50 -2.37 11.29
CA THR A 85 -4.88 -1.24 11.98
C THR A 85 -4.09 -0.38 11.00
N THR A 86 -4.11 0.93 11.18
CA THR A 86 -3.13 1.83 10.55
C THR A 86 -1.85 1.76 11.36
N ILE A 87 -0.76 1.29 10.74
CA ILE A 87 0.53 1.12 11.43
C ILE A 87 1.48 2.28 11.20
N GLY A 88 1.23 3.09 10.20
CA GLY A 88 2.06 4.24 9.87
C GLY A 88 1.72 4.82 8.50
N HIS A 89 2.68 5.52 7.91
CA HIS A 89 2.49 6.15 6.60
C HIS A 89 3.82 6.30 5.87
N LEU A 90 3.74 6.46 4.55
CA LEU A 90 4.90 6.79 3.73
C LEU A 90 5.29 8.25 3.95
N ASN A 91 6.58 8.54 3.79
CA ASN A 91 7.05 9.93 3.74
C ASN A 91 6.85 10.52 2.34
N ASP A 92 7.13 11.83 2.19
CA ASP A 92 6.89 12.53 0.94
C ASP A 92 7.70 11.98 -0.23
N ASN A 93 8.98 11.66 -0.01
CA ASN A 93 9.83 11.07 -1.06
C ASN A 93 9.33 9.71 -1.50
N GLN A 94 8.90 8.88 -0.55
CA GLN A 94 8.33 7.58 -0.86
C GLN A 94 7.01 7.71 -1.63
N THR A 95 6.19 8.70 -1.29
CA THR A 95 4.93 8.96 -1.98
C THR A 95 5.17 9.38 -3.44
N VAL A 96 6.15 10.24 -3.69
CA VAL A 96 6.53 10.65 -5.05
C VAL A 96 6.96 9.42 -5.86
N GLU A 97 7.80 8.57 -5.29
CA GLU A 97 8.28 7.37 -5.97
C GLU A 97 7.15 6.36 -6.19
N LEU A 98 6.26 6.20 -5.23
CA LEU A 98 5.06 5.36 -5.37
C LEU A 98 4.21 5.84 -6.56
N ASN A 99 3.96 7.15 -6.65
CA ASN A 99 3.18 7.71 -7.74
C ASN A 99 3.79 7.41 -9.11
N ARG A 100 5.10 7.54 -9.22
CA ARG A 100 5.82 7.24 -10.45
C ARG A 100 5.66 5.77 -10.85
N LEU A 101 5.85 4.84 -9.91
CA LEU A 101 5.74 3.42 -10.17
C LEU A 101 4.30 2.98 -10.45
N LEU A 102 3.33 3.57 -9.77
CA LEU A 102 1.92 3.31 -10.06
C LEU A 102 1.55 3.75 -11.47
N ALA A 103 2.00 4.93 -11.88
CA ALA A 103 1.75 5.44 -13.23
C ALA A 103 2.33 4.50 -14.30
N LEU A 104 3.56 3.99 -14.07
CA LEU A 104 4.15 2.98 -14.94
C LEU A 104 3.31 1.70 -14.98
N SER A 105 2.87 1.20 -13.83
CA SER A 105 2.15 -0.07 -13.73
C SER A 105 0.82 -0.06 -14.46
N ILE A 106 0.14 1.09 -14.50
CA ILE A 106 -1.19 1.21 -15.13
C ILE A 106 -1.17 1.98 -16.45
N GLY A 107 0.00 2.25 -16.99
CA GLY A 107 0.14 2.84 -18.33
C GLY A 107 -0.10 4.34 -18.43
N LEU A 108 0.06 5.08 -17.34
CA LEU A 108 -0.07 6.54 -17.33
C LEU A 108 1.28 7.27 -17.48
N ALA A 109 2.36 6.52 -17.56
CA ALA A 109 3.69 7.08 -17.73
C ALA A 109 4.42 6.46 -18.90
#